data_2f2751b9ab05cdb0987b3eaace4f14a2
#
_entry.id   2f2751b9ab05cdb0987b3eaace4f14a2
#
_cell.length_a   1.000
_cell.length_b   1.000
_cell.length_c   1.000
_cell.angle_alpha   90.00
_cell.angle_beta   90.00
_cell.angle_gamma   90.00
#
_symmetry.space_group_name_H-M   'P 1'
#
loop_
_entity.id
_entity.type
_entity.pdbx_description
1 polymer ?
#
loop_
_entity_poly.entity_id
_entity_poly.type
_entity_poly.pdbx_seq_one_letter_code
_entity_poly.pdbx_strand_id
1 'polypeptide(L)'
;MIKKDVYKDFLDKYKKASLENILDAAVAGDLIFAYTNPYTSSTGLNILTAMLHAFDSNNPLSDTAQAKLLEYQKTSPPVAYTTAVLKNQAAKGVISAMVMEEQAYINTPELSGFAYIPAGIRHDHPVYTFSYCSDEEKKAAELFAEFCTNEENQKLATEKGFNRHNDYTSQDPGLDGTGYLTAQKVWKRNKNGGKPVAAVFIADVSGSMGGEPLNSLRSSLVNASAFVGQEHYIGLISYSNNVTINLPIQKFDAMQKAHFCGEVKSLSESGSTATYDAVLVGLHMLQEKIKDLKKEGIDDVKPLLFVLSDGKQNEGYSLNRIAPIVAGLQVPIYTISYNYNDSDEELRRLSEINEVSSLTASNDDIINQLRSLFNVEL
;
A
#
# COMPACT_ATOMS: atom_id res chain seq x y z
N MET A 1 15.20 -6.75 9.90
CA MET A 1 16.28 -7.44 9.16
C MET A 1 17.10 -6.40 8.39
N ILE A 2 18.42 -6.60 8.31
CA ILE A 2 19.36 -5.77 7.54
C ILE A 2 20.18 -6.70 6.63
N LYS A 3 20.46 -6.29 5.39
CA LYS A 3 21.36 -7.03 4.49
C LYS A 3 22.73 -7.23 5.12
N LYS A 4 23.28 -8.43 5.01
CA LYS A 4 24.56 -8.79 5.63
C LYS A 4 25.74 -8.00 5.05
N ASP A 5 25.66 -7.60 3.80
CA ASP A 5 26.68 -6.79 3.12
C ASP A 5 26.84 -5.38 3.71
N VAL A 6 25.74 -4.76 4.16
CA VAL A 6 25.75 -3.43 4.80
C VAL A 6 25.71 -3.49 6.33
N TYR A 7 25.50 -4.67 6.92
CA TYR A 7 25.30 -4.83 8.37
C TYR A 7 26.55 -4.48 9.19
N LYS A 8 27.72 -4.81 8.68
CA LYS A 8 28.99 -4.49 9.35
C LYS A 8 29.18 -2.97 9.42
N ASP A 9 29.06 -2.27 8.30
CA ASP A 9 29.24 -0.82 8.24
C ASP A 9 28.19 -0.11 9.10
N PHE A 10 26.96 -0.64 9.12
CA PHE A 10 25.91 -0.16 10.02
C PHE A 10 26.34 -0.29 11.50
N LEU A 11 26.86 -1.45 11.93
CA LEU A 11 27.32 -1.64 13.31
C LEU A 11 28.53 -0.78 13.65
N ASP A 12 29.46 -0.58 12.71
CA ASP A 12 30.60 0.29 12.90
C ASP A 12 30.19 1.75 13.15
N LYS A 13 29.12 2.22 12.50
CA LYS A 13 28.58 3.58 12.64
C LYS A 13 27.63 3.71 13.85
N TYR A 14 26.64 2.85 13.95
CA TYR A 14 25.54 2.95 14.92
C TYR A 14 25.72 2.10 16.18
N LYS A 15 26.77 1.30 16.27
CA LYS A 15 27.21 0.47 17.42
C LYS A 15 26.26 -0.68 17.79
N LYS A 16 24.93 -0.49 17.66
CA LYS A 16 23.92 -1.47 18.05
C LYS A 16 22.81 -1.54 16.99
N ALA A 17 22.37 -2.74 16.67
CA ALA A 17 21.19 -2.96 15.83
C ALA A 17 19.92 -2.86 16.69
N SER A 18 19.39 -1.66 16.87
CA SER A 18 18.10 -1.37 17.48
C SER A 18 17.19 -0.71 16.44
N LEU A 19 15.87 -0.72 16.69
CA LEU A 19 14.91 -0.07 15.79
C LEU A 19 15.20 1.43 15.66
N GLU A 20 15.54 2.11 16.76
CA GLU A 20 15.95 3.53 16.77
C GLU A 20 17.10 3.79 15.79
N ASN A 21 18.20 3.02 15.93
CA ASN A 21 19.38 3.19 15.08
C ASN A 21 19.10 2.83 13.61
N ILE A 22 18.19 1.90 13.34
CA ILE A 22 17.74 1.58 11.98
C ILE A 22 16.96 2.76 11.38
N LEU A 23 16.11 3.41 12.16
CA LEU A 23 15.35 4.58 11.73
C LEU A 23 16.28 5.79 11.53
N ASP A 24 17.22 6.02 12.42
CA ASP A 24 18.23 7.07 12.28
C ASP A 24 19.09 6.86 11.03
N ALA A 25 19.48 5.62 10.76
CA ALA A 25 20.23 5.27 9.54
C ALA A 25 19.39 5.47 8.28
N ALA A 26 18.09 5.19 8.34
CA ALA A 26 17.18 5.43 7.22
C ALA A 26 16.98 6.94 6.96
N VAL A 27 16.83 7.73 8.00
CA VAL A 27 16.75 9.21 7.89
C VAL A 27 18.05 9.80 7.35
N ALA A 28 19.20 9.25 7.76
CA ALA A 28 20.51 9.68 7.26
C ALA A 28 20.81 9.21 5.81
N GLY A 29 19.98 8.33 5.24
CA GLY A 29 20.18 7.77 3.90
C GLY A 29 21.21 6.60 3.85
N ASP A 30 21.65 6.08 4.99
CA ASP A 30 22.57 4.93 5.06
C ASP A 30 21.86 3.59 4.83
N LEU A 31 20.56 3.52 5.09
CA LEU A 31 19.71 2.36 4.86
C LEU A 31 18.42 2.76 4.12
N ILE A 32 17.95 1.87 3.25
CA ILE A 32 16.59 1.91 2.74
C ILE A 32 15.78 0.90 3.55
N PHE A 33 15.03 1.41 4.54
CA PHE A 33 14.20 0.59 5.43
C PHE A 33 12.77 0.54 4.92
N ALA A 34 12.31 -0.66 4.58
CA ALA A 34 10.99 -0.92 4.02
C ALA A 34 10.08 -1.68 5.00
N TYR A 35 8.79 -1.46 4.91
CA TYR A 35 7.79 -2.13 5.73
C TYR A 35 6.47 -2.32 4.98
N THR A 36 5.52 -3.03 5.58
CA THR A 36 4.20 -3.24 4.99
C THR A 36 3.19 -2.20 5.47
N ASN A 37 2.13 -2.00 4.68
CA ASN A 37 1.09 -1.02 4.98
C ASN A 37 0.37 -1.31 6.32
N PRO A 38 0.32 -0.34 7.25
CA PRO A 38 -0.32 -0.51 8.56
C PRO A 38 -1.84 -0.72 8.54
N TYR A 39 -2.51 -0.43 7.42
CA TYR A 39 -3.95 -0.66 7.27
C TYR A 39 -4.31 -2.05 6.74
N THR A 40 -3.36 -2.76 6.13
CA THR A 40 -3.61 -4.04 5.46
C THR A 40 -2.79 -5.20 6.00
N SER A 41 -1.83 -4.91 6.88
CA SER A 41 -0.89 -5.89 7.42
C SER A 41 -0.70 -5.69 8.92
N SER A 42 -0.83 -6.77 9.70
CA SER A 42 -0.50 -6.77 11.12
C SER A 42 0.97 -6.44 11.36
N THR A 43 1.88 -6.95 10.53
CA THR A 43 3.30 -6.61 10.56
C THR A 43 3.51 -5.10 10.38
N GLY A 44 2.78 -4.49 9.43
CA GLY A 44 2.81 -3.05 9.19
C GLY A 44 2.28 -2.23 10.36
N LEU A 45 1.19 -2.66 10.98
CA LEU A 45 0.64 -1.99 12.15
C LEU A 45 1.58 -2.09 13.35
N ASN A 46 2.14 -3.26 13.58
CA ASN A 46 3.04 -3.48 14.71
C ASN A 46 4.36 -2.73 14.55
N ILE A 47 4.94 -2.68 13.35
CA ILE A 47 6.16 -1.89 13.15
C ILE A 47 5.88 -0.39 13.26
N LEU A 48 4.73 0.11 12.81
CA LEU A 48 4.34 1.50 12.98
C LEU A 48 4.29 1.90 14.46
N THR A 49 3.62 1.10 15.28
CA THR A 49 3.50 1.39 16.72
C THR A 49 4.84 1.20 17.44
N ALA A 50 5.67 0.24 17.02
CA ALA A 50 7.02 0.09 17.52
C ALA A 50 7.93 1.28 17.14
N MET A 51 7.82 1.84 15.93
CA MET A 51 8.52 3.07 15.53
C MET A 51 8.11 4.26 16.41
N LEU A 52 6.81 4.47 16.60
CA LEU A 52 6.30 5.54 17.46
C LEU A 52 6.80 5.38 18.91
N HIS A 53 6.79 4.16 19.44
CA HIS A 53 7.34 3.85 20.76
C HIS A 53 8.87 4.07 20.84
N ALA A 54 9.61 3.73 19.79
CA ALA A 54 11.04 4.00 19.71
C ALA A 54 11.35 5.51 19.69
N PHE A 55 10.49 6.30 19.10
CA PHE A 55 10.62 7.77 19.07
C PHE A 55 10.27 8.44 20.40
N ASP A 56 9.28 7.92 21.12
CA ASP A 56 8.91 8.35 22.46
C ASP A 56 8.27 7.18 23.23
N SER A 57 9.06 6.54 24.09
CA SER A 57 8.62 5.36 24.85
C SER A 57 7.59 5.67 25.93
N ASN A 58 7.49 6.93 26.38
CA ASN A 58 6.53 7.32 27.40
C ASN A 58 5.16 7.69 26.80
N ASN A 59 5.15 8.23 25.58
CA ASN A 59 3.95 8.61 24.86
C ASN A 59 4.13 8.43 23.35
N PRO A 60 3.87 7.24 22.80
CA PRO A 60 4.04 6.95 21.38
C PRO A 60 3.22 7.84 20.43
N LEU A 61 2.18 8.50 20.93
CA LEU A 61 1.35 9.42 20.16
C LEU A 61 1.66 10.91 20.40
N SER A 62 2.76 11.22 21.09
CA SER A 62 3.20 12.60 21.34
C SER A 62 3.54 13.34 20.04
N ASP A 63 3.51 14.66 20.08
CA ASP A 63 3.95 15.50 18.95
C ASP A 63 5.40 15.20 18.55
N THR A 64 6.26 14.85 19.52
CA THR A 64 7.65 14.46 19.29
C THR A 64 7.73 13.18 18.44
N ALA A 65 6.98 12.14 18.82
CA ALA A 65 6.95 10.88 18.07
C ALA A 65 6.38 11.09 16.65
N GLN A 66 5.31 11.90 16.54
CA GLN A 66 4.71 12.23 15.24
C GLN A 66 5.67 13.02 14.34
N ALA A 67 6.41 13.99 14.90
CA ALA A 67 7.41 14.77 14.16
C ALA A 67 8.55 13.88 13.62
N LYS A 68 9.07 12.96 14.43
CA LYS A 68 10.10 11.99 14.02
C LYS A 68 9.58 11.01 12.97
N LEU A 69 8.32 10.56 13.11
CA LEU A 69 7.68 9.74 12.07
C LEU A 69 7.60 10.50 10.75
N LEU A 70 7.20 11.77 10.76
CA LEU A 70 7.17 12.61 9.57
C LEU A 70 8.57 12.78 8.96
N GLU A 71 9.61 12.97 9.76
CA GLU A 71 10.99 13.05 9.29
C GLU A 71 11.41 11.77 8.56
N TYR A 72 11.12 10.61 9.13
CA TYR A 72 11.32 9.33 8.46
C TYR A 72 10.51 9.21 7.17
N GLN A 73 9.23 9.59 7.17
CA GLN A 73 8.37 9.52 5.98
C GLN A 73 8.84 10.45 4.84
N LYS A 74 9.53 11.56 5.15
CA LYS A 74 10.14 12.45 4.14
C LYS A 74 11.24 11.75 3.33
N THR A 75 11.84 10.67 3.83
CA THR A 75 12.79 9.86 3.06
C THR A 75 12.10 9.00 1.98
N SER A 76 10.77 9.04 1.90
CA SER A 76 9.95 8.22 0.98
C SER A 76 10.24 6.73 1.12
N PRO A 77 10.11 6.17 2.33
CA PRO A 77 10.42 4.76 2.57
C PRO A 77 9.50 3.86 1.72
N PRO A 78 10.04 2.74 1.18
CA PRO A 78 9.21 1.78 0.47
C PRO A 78 8.17 1.15 1.40
N VAL A 79 6.89 1.30 1.05
CA VAL A 79 5.76 0.67 1.76
C VAL A 79 5.15 -0.40 0.86
N ALA A 80 5.34 -1.65 1.24
CA ALA A 80 4.80 -2.77 0.47
C ALA A 80 3.36 -3.08 0.87
N TYR A 81 2.58 -3.51 -0.10
CA TYR A 81 1.20 -3.89 0.11
C TYR A 81 1.06 -5.15 0.98
N THR A 82 1.93 -6.13 0.71
CA THR A 82 2.01 -7.40 1.43
C THR A 82 3.46 -7.76 1.72
N THR A 83 3.66 -8.70 2.65
CA THR A 83 4.99 -9.29 2.91
C THR A 83 5.56 -10.00 1.68
N ALA A 84 4.72 -10.55 0.79
CA ALA A 84 5.16 -11.15 -0.47
C ALA A 84 5.79 -10.10 -1.41
N VAL A 85 5.18 -8.93 -1.56
CA VAL A 85 5.74 -7.81 -2.34
C VAL A 85 7.05 -7.33 -1.72
N LEU A 86 7.11 -7.22 -0.39
CA LEU A 86 8.31 -6.81 0.33
C LEU A 86 9.49 -7.78 0.07
N LYS A 87 9.22 -9.11 0.08
CA LYS A 87 10.22 -10.14 -0.27
C LYS A 87 10.75 -9.96 -1.70
N ASN A 88 9.87 -9.69 -2.66
CA ASN A 88 10.28 -9.48 -4.05
C ASN A 88 11.17 -8.23 -4.22
N GLN A 89 10.85 -7.13 -3.53
CA GLN A 89 11.69 -5.92 -3.52
C GLN A 89 13.06 -6.20 -2.89
N ALA A 90 13.10 -6.99 -1.82
CA ALA A 90 14.35 -7.42 -1.19
C ALA A 90 15.21 -8.26 -2.13
N ALA A 91 14.61 -9.22 -2.84
CA ALA A 91 15.30 -10.07 -3.82
C ALA A 91 15.88 -9.27 -5.00
N LYS A 92 15.18 -8.20 -5.44
CA LYS A 92 15.64 -7.28 -6.49
C LYS A 92 16.72 -6.31 -6.03
N GLY A 93 17.06 -6.30 -4.73
CA GLY A 93 18.11 -5.44 -4.20
C GLY A 93 17.72 -3.98 -3.94
N VAL A 94 16.45 -3.64 -4.10
CA VAL A 94 15.92 -2.27 -3.94
C VAL A 94 16.01 -1.77 -2.49
N ILE A 95 15.91 -2.68 -1.52
CA ILE A 95 15.89 -2.35 -0.08
C ILE A 95 17.09 -2.98 0.63
N SER A 96 17.63 -2.30 1.63
CA SER A 96 18.74 -2.77 2.45
C SER A 96 18.33 -3.23 3.85
N ALA A 97 17.16 -2.80 4.31
CA ALA A 97 16.55 -3.24 5.57
C ALA A 97 15.04 -3.37 5.42
N MET A 98 14.43 -4.31 6.16
CA MET A 98 12.98 -4.50 6.13
C MET A 98 12.45 -5.16 7.39
N VAL A 99 11.14 -5.02 7.62
CA VAL A 99 10.42 -5.74 8.68
C VAL A 99 9.87 -7.06 8.15
N MET A 100 9.99 -8.12 8.95
CA MET A 100 9.39 -9.43 8.66
C MET A 100 9.29 -10.24 9.95
N GLU A 101 8.28 -11.08 10.07
CA GLU A 101 8.20 -12.07 11.13
C GLU A 101 9.31 -13.12 10.97
N GLU A 102 9.86 -13.59 12.08
CA GLU A 102 10.94 -14.59 12.07
C GLU A 102 10.52 -15.88 11.37
N GLN A 103 9.29 -16.31 11.60
CA GLN A 103 8.71 -17.46 10.91
C GLN A 103 8.80 -17.33 9.39
N ALA A 104 8.43 -16.18 8.84
CA ALA A 104 8.50 -15.92 7.41
C ALA A 104 9.96 -15.84 6.91
N TYR A 105 10.87 -15.25 7.70
CA TYR A 105 12.30 -15.19 7.37
C TYR A 105 12.92 -16.59 7.28
N ILE A 106 12.70 -17.45 8.26
CA ILE A 106 13.31 -18.80 8.30
C ILE A 106 12.81 -19.67 7.14
N ASN A 107 11.54 -19.53 6.77
CA ASN A 107 10.94 -20.33 5.70
C ASN A 107 11.08 -19.69 4.29
N THR A 108 11.93 -18.65 4.15
CA THR A 108 12.18 -17.98 2.87
C THR A 108 13.70 -17.98 2.58
N PRO A 109 14.22 -19.00 1.87
CA PRO A 109 15.67 -19.14 1.60
C PRO A 109 16.30 -17.93 0.91
N GLU A 110 15.53 -17.19 0.10
CA GLU A 110 15.95 -15.99 -0.61
C GLU A 110 16.34 -14.85 0.34
N LEU A 111 15.88 -14.89 1.59
CA LEU A 111 16.21 -13.91 2.62
C LEU A 111 17.46 -14.30 3.44
N SER A 112 18.12 -15.39 3.13
CA SER A 112 19.36 -15.81 3.83
C SER A 112 20.49 -14.78 3.78
N GLY A 113 20.45 -13.85 2.83
CA GLY A 113 21.36 -12.69 2.72
C GLY A 113 21.12 -11.58 3.76
N PHE A 114 20.08 -11.70 4.60
CA PHE A 114 19.77 -10.74 5.66
C PHE A 114 20.18 -11.27 7.04
N ALA A 115 20.55 -10.36 7.95
CA ALA A 115 20.66 -10.61 9.37
C ALA A 115 19.32 -10.32 10.05
N TYR A 116 18.79 -11.27 10.82
CA TYR A 116 17.57 -11.08 11.59
C TYR A 116 17.87 -10.40 12.93
N ILE A 117 17.06 -9.41 13.31
CA ILE A 117 17.21 -8.64 14.54
C ILE A 117 15.83 -8.58 15.18
N PRO A 118 15.60 -9.24 16.34
CA PRO A 118 14.33 -9.13 17.07
C PRO A 118 14.07 -7.67 17.45
N ALA A 119 12.86 -7.18 17.17
CA ALA A 119 12.42 -5.84 17.50
C ALA A 119 10.88 -5.76 17.58
N GLY A 120 10.36 -4.80 18.35
CA GLY A 120 8.93 -4.51 18.42
C GLY A 120 8.14 -5.48 19.29
N ILE A 121 6.93 -5.78 18.86
CA ILE A 121 5.97 -6.59 19.61
C ILE A 121 6.15 -8.06 19.26
N ARG A 122 6.09 -8.92 20.29
CA ARG A 122 5.98 -10.37 20.08
C ARG A 122 4.54 -10.69 19.70
N HIS A 123 4.36 -11.36 18.58
CA HIS A 123 3.05 -11.81 18.13
C HIS A 123 2.63 -13.09 18.86
N ASP A 124 1.42 -13.13 19.33
CA ASP A 124 0.72 -14.35 19.70
C ASP A 124 -0.35 -14.69 18.64
N HIS A 125 -0.82 -15.92 18.65
CA HIS A 125 -1.82 -16.41 17.69
C HIS A 125 -3.02 -16.95 18.48
N PRO A 126 -3.86 -16.06 19.03
CA PRO A 126 -4.96 -16.48 19.88
C PRO A 126 -6.09 -17.14 19.07
N VAL A 127 -6.75 -18.13 19.68
CA VAL A 127 -8.00 -18.71 19.17
C VAL A 127 -9.16 -18.10 19.94
N TYR A 128 -10.13 -17.53 19.24
CA TYR A 128 -11.33 -16.91 19.83
C TYR A 128 -12.59 -17.58 19.32
N THR A 129 -13.62 -17.62 20.19
CA THR A 129 -15.00 -17.90 19.79
C THR A 129 -15.87 -16.70 20.08
N PHE A 130 -16.84 -16.44 19.22
CA PHE A 130 -17.82 -15.39 19.46
C PHE A 130 -18.91 -15.86 20.44
N SER A 131 -19.55 -14.92 21.13
CA SER A 131 -20.62 -15.23 22.08
C SER A 131 -21.83 -15.93 21.46
N TYR A 132 -22.05 -15.73 20.16
CA TYR A 132 -23.14 -16.36 19.38
C TYR A 132 -22.79 -17.74 18.80
N CYS A 133 -21.55 -18.22 18.98
CA CYS A 133 -21.18 -19.57 18.55
C CYS A 133 -21.97 -20.63 19.34
N SER A 134 -22.37 -21.70 18.64
CA SER A 134 -22.95 -22.89 19.27
C SER A 134 -21.96 -23.60 20.18
N ASP A 135 -22.44 -24.50 21.03
CA ASP A 135 -21.56 -25.26 21.91
C ASP A 135 -20.66 -26.24 21.14
N GLU A 136 -21.14 -26.76 20.01
CA GLU A 136 -20.35 -27.59 19.10
C GLU A 136 -19.21 -26.79 18.43
N GLU A 137 -19.46 -25.55 17.97
CA GLU A 137 -18.44 -24.67 17.41
C GLU A 137 -17.39 -24.29 18.48
N LYS A 138 -17.82 -23.96 19.69
CA LYS A 138 -16.91 -23.72 20.83
C LYS A 138 -16.05 -24.93 21.13
N LYS A 139 -16.65 -26.11 21.16
CA LYS A 139 -15.93 -27.37 21.41
C LYS A 139 -14.94 -27.69 20.30
N ALA A 140 -15.28 -27.43 19.05
CA ALA A 140 -14.36 -27.57 17.91
C ALA A 140 -13.14 -26.61 18.03
N ALA A 141 -13.38 -25.36 18.44
CA ALA A 141 -12.29 -24.39 18.68
C ALA A 141 -11.37 -24.81 19.84
N GLU A 142 -11.94 -25.35 20.95
CA GLU A 142 -11.18 -25.93 22.08
C GLU A 142 -10.28 -27.08 21.61
N LEU A 143 -10.82 -28.04 20.87
CA LEU A 143 -10.07 -29.20 20.36
C LEU A 143 -8.96 -28.74 19.38
N PHE A 144 -9.22 -27.72 18.57
CA PHE A 144 -8.20 -27.13 17.71
C PHE A 144 -7.09 -26.46 18.54
N ALA A 145 -7.45 -25.71 19.57
CA ALA A 145 -6.47 -25.10 20.47
C ALA A 145 -5.63 -26.17 21.21
N GLU A 146 -6.26 -27.23 21.72
CA GLU A 146 -5.57 -28.37 22.34
C GLU A 146 -4.61 -29.06 21.36
N PHE A 147 -5.02 -29.25 20.09
CA PHE A 147 -4.17 -29.79 19.04
C PHE A 147 -2.97 -28.87 18.78
N CYS A 148 -3.18 -27.56 18.64
CA CYS A 148 -2.10 -26.61 18.39
C CYS A 148 -1.11 -26.52 19.56
N THR A 149 -1.60 -26.65 20.82
CA THR A 149 -0.77 -26.45 22.02
C THR A 149 -0.13 -27.73 22.56
N ASN A 150 -0.38 -28.89 21.97
CA ASN A 150 0.27 -30.14 22.41
C ASN A 150 1.79 -30.10 22.12
N GLU A 151 2.55 -30.90 22.89
CA GLU A 151 4.02 -30.86 22.86
C GLU A 151 4.62 -31.13 21.47
N GLU A 152 4.07 -32.07 20.72
CA GLU A 152 4.54 -32.45 19.39
C GLU A 152 4.38 -31.29 18.40
N ASN A 153 3.19 -30.67 18.37
CA ASN A 153 2.90 -29.55 17.48
C ASN A 153 3.66 -28.27 17.89
N GLN A 154 3.87 -28.04 19.18
CA GLN A 154 4.70 -26.93 19.66
C GLN A 154 6.19 -27.13 19.30
N LYS A 155 6.69 -28.35 19.26
CA LYS A 155 8.03 -28.65 18.76
C LYS A 155 8.13 -28.36 17.26
N LEU A 156 7.15 -28.80 16.49
CA LEU A 156 7.08 -28.50 15.05
C LEU A 156 6.97 -26.98 14.80
N ALA A 157 6.16 -26.27 15.58
CA ALA A 157 6.03 -24.82 15.50
C ALA A 157 7.40 -24.12 15.72
N THR A 158 8.18 -24.58 16.71
CA THR A 158 9.52 -24.06 16.99
C THR A 158 10.50 -24.32 15.82
N GLU A 159 10.43 -25.49 15.20
CA GLU A 159 11.22 -25.82 14.01
C GLU A 159 10.86 -24.91 12.82
N LYS A 160 9.59 -24.49 12.72
CA LYS A 160 9.09 -23.59 11.67
C LYS A 160 9.26 -22.11 11.99
N GLY A 161 9.93 -21.76 13.09
CA GLY A 161 10.27 -20.37 13.43
C GLY A 161 9.32 -19.66 14.38
N PHE A 162 8.31 -20.37 14.90
CA PHE A 162 7.52 -19.91 16.04
C PHE A 162 8.26 -20.17 17.36
N ASN A 163 7.84 -19.56 18.45
CA ASN A 163 8.36 -19.82 19.81
C ASN A 163 9.88 -19.64 20.00
N ARG A 164 10.54 -18.89 19.10
CA ARG A 164 11.97 -18.59 19.22
C ARG A 164 12.20 -17.30 20.01
N HIS A 165 13.47 -17.02 20.36
CA HIS A 165 13.86 -15.84 21.15
C HIS A 165 13.02 -15.69 22.42
N ASN A 166 12.94 -16.74 23.23
CA ASN A 166 12.20 -16.74 24.49
C ASN A 166 12.72 -15.73 25.52
N ASP A 167 13.96 -15.30 25.36
CA ASP A 167 14.65 -14.26 26.11
C ASP A 167 14.31 -12.84 25.63
N TYR A 168 13.65 -12.70 24.50
CA TYR A 168 13.25 -11.39 23.97
C TYR A 168 12.06 -10.82 24.75
N THR A 169 12.24 -9.63 25.31
CA THR A 169 11.17 -8.87 25.94
C THR A 169 10.41 -8.06 24.91
N SER A 170 9.11 -8.31 24.78
CA SER A 170 8.23 -7.56 23.87
C SER A 170 8.23 -6.08 24.23
N GLN A 171 8.34 -5.24 23.19
CA GLN A 171 8.27 -3.78 23.32
C GLN A 171 6.82 -3.34 23.07
N ASP A 172 5.96 -3.53 24.07
CA ASP A 172 4.56 -3.11 24.00
C ASP A 172 4.49 -1.57 24.01
N PRO A 173 3.86 -0.94 23.00
CA PRO A 173 3.68 0.50 22.95
C PRO A 173 2.67 1.04 23.98
N GLY A 174 1.97 0.17 24.73
CA GLY A 174 0.97 0.57 25.73
C GLY A 174 -0.27 1.23 25.14
N LEU A 175 -0.58 0.99 23.86
CA LEU A 175 -1.73 1.58 23.19
C LEU A 175 -2.97 0.70 23.33
N ASP A 176 -4.11 1.31 23.60
CA ASP A 176 -5.42 0.67 23.47
C ASP A 176 -5.91 0.66 22.00
N GLY A 177 -7.07 0.08 21.74
CA GLY A 177 -7.64 0.02 20.38
C GLY A 177 -7.80 1.39 19.74
N THR A 178 -8.13 2.43 20.50
CA THR A 178 -8.25 3.81 20.01
C THR A 178 -6.87 4.39 19.66
N GLY A 179 -5.87 4.05 20.46
CA GLY A 179 -4.46 4.42 20.21
C GLY A 179 -3.94 3.82 18.91
N TYR A 180 -4.20 2.55 18.63
CA TYR A 180 -3.85 1.92 17.36
C TYR A 180 -4.52 2.60 16.16
N LEU A 181 -5.81 2.92 16.23
CA LEU A 181 -6.51 3.65 15.18
C LEU A 181 -5.93 5.06 14.98
N THR A 182 -5.52 5.71 16.07
CA THR A 182 -4.86 7.03 16.03
C THR A 182 -3.50 6.95 15.37
N ALA A 183 -2.69 5.94 15.70
CA ALA A 183 -1.40 5.68 15.05
C ALA A 183 -1.54 5.50 13.52
N GLN A 184 -2.54 4.72 13.08
CA GLN A 184 -2.84 4.58 11.65
C GLN A 184 -3.20 5.92 11.00
N LYS A 185 -4.02 6.77 11.64
CA LYS A 185 -4.37 8.09 11.11
C LYS A 185 -3.15 9.02 11.05
N VAL A 186 -2.28 8.98 12.06
CA VAL A 186 -1.02 9.74 12.08
C VAL A 186 -0.13 9.28 10.91
N TRP A 187 0.03 7.97 10.73
CA TRP A 187 0.78 7.42 9.61
C TRP A 187 0.21 7.89 8.27
N LYS A 188 -1.10 7.78 8.08
CA LYS A 188 -1.75 8.15 6.82
C LYS A 188 -1.52 9.63 6.46
N ARG A 189 -1.59 10.53 7.42
CA ARG A 189 -1.31 11.96 7.19
C ARG A 189 0.15 12.25 6.83
N ASN A 190 1.07 11.41 7.30
CA ASN A 190 2.51 11.62 7.17
C ASN A 190 3.18 10.78 6.08
N LYS A 191 2.54 9.71 5.60
CA LYS A 191 3.12 8.68 4.71
C LYS A 191 3.73 9.22 3.40
N ASN A 192 3.26 10.35 2.92
CA ASN A 192 3.81 11.03 1.74
C ASN A 192 4.79 12.16 2.10
N GLY A 193 5.35 12.15 3.33
CA GLY A 193 6.21 13.24 3.80
C GLY A 193 5.49 14.58 3.95
N GLY A 194 4.15 14.56 4.11
CA GLY A 194 3.30 15.77 4.15
C GLY A 194 3.01 16.35 2.76
N LYS A 195 3.43 15.69 1.67
CA LYS A 195 3.19 16.14 0.30
C LYS A 195 1.77 15.80 -0.14
N PRO A 196 1.04 16.74 -0.77
CA PRO A 196 -0.23 16.40 -1.39
C PRO A 196 -0.03 15.49 -2.60
N VAL A 197 -1.04 14.68 -2.88
CA VAL A 197 -1.08 13.84 -4.09
C VAL A 197 -2.00 14.50 -5.12
N ALA A 198 -1.58 14.53 -6.38
CA ALA A 198 -2.45 14.80 -7.51
C ALA A 198 -2.72 13.50 -8.25
N ALA A 199 -3.97 13.04 -8.28
CA ALA A 199 -4.33 11.77 -8.89
C ALA A 199 -5.44 11.92 -9.94
N VAL A 200 -5.35 11.11 -11.01
CA VAL A 200 -6.40 10.98 -12.01
C VAL A 200 -6.88 9.53 -12.04
N PHE A 201 -8.17 9.35 -11.91
CA PHE A 201 -8.84 8.08 -12.15
C PHE A 201 -9.28 7.99 -13.60
N ILE A 202 -8.89 6.93 -14.29
CA ILE A 202 -9.23 6.64 -15.67
C ILE A 202 -10.13 5.41 -15.67
N ALA A 203 -11.41 5.63 -15.91
CA ALA A 203 -12.47 4.62 -15.85
C ALA A 203 -12.83 4.14 -17.25
N ASP A 204 -12.65 2.85 -17.50
CA ASP A 204 -13.17 2.19 -18.68
C ASP A 204 -14.70 2.17 -18.65
N VAL A 205 -15.31 2.68 -19.73
CA VAL A 205 -16.75 2.61 -19.96
C VAL A 205 -17.05 2.01 -21.34
N SER A 206 -16.15 1.16 -21.85
CA SER A 206 -16.36 0.40 -23.08
C SER A 206 -17.55 -0.55 -22.96
N GLY A 207 -18.01 -1.09 -24.08
CA GLY A 207 -19.17 -1.97 -24.11
C GLY A 207 -19.06 -3.23 -23.26
N SER A 208 -17.84 -3.76 -23.05
CA SER A 208 -17.56 -4.91 -22.18
C SER A 208 -17.82 -4.63 -20.70
N MET A 209 -17.72 -3.36 -20.28
CA MET A 209 -18.02 -2.93 -18.91
C MET A 209 -19.51 -2.97 -18.58
N GLY A 210 -20.39 -3.22 -19.56
CA GLY A 210 -21.85 -3.22 -19.34
C GLY A 210 -22.32 -4.17 -18.24
N GLY A 211 -23.26 -3.72 -17.42
CA GLY A 211 -23.85 -4.50 -16.34
C GLY A 211 -23.05 -4.52 -15.06
N GLU A 212 -22.66 -5.72 -14.58
CA GLU A 212 -22.00 -5.89 -13.28
C GLU A 212 -20.62 -5.24 -13.18
N PRO A 213 -19.72 -5.31 -14.18
CA PRO A 213 -18.41 -4.68 -14.09
C PRO A 213 -18.51 -3.16 -13.85
N LEU A 214 -19.34 -2.45 -14.60
CA LEU A 214 -19.51 -1.00 -14.44
C LEU A 214 -20.17 -0.63 -13.11
N ASN A 215 -21.11 -1.43 -12.62
CA ASN A 215 -21.73 -1.24 -11.31
C ASN A 215 -20.72 -1.44 -10.18
N SER A 216 -19.86 -2.46 -10.29
CA SER A 216 -18.76 -2.70 -9.36
C SER A 216 -17.75 -1.57 -9.38
N LEU A 217 -17.36 -1.07 -10.57
CA LEU A 217 -16.49 0.09 -10.71
C LEU A 217 -17.08 1.33 -10.02
N ARG A 218 -18.32 1.67 -10.30
CA ARG A 218 -19.01 2.82 -9.68
C ARG A 218 -19.05 2.71 -8.16
N SER A 219 -19.50 1.55 -7.66
CA SER A 219 -19.59 1.29 -6.21
C SER A 219 -18.22 1.36 -5.53
N SER A 220 -17.21 0.79 -6.17
CA SER A 220 -15.83 0.76 -5.65
C SER A 220 -15.22 2.14 -5.56
N LEU A 221 -15.32 2.96 -6.62
CA LEU A 221 -14.81 4.34 -6.62
C LEU A 221 -15.53 5.23 -5.61
N VAL A 222 -16.87 5.12 -5.50
CA VAL A 222 -17.64 5.87 -4.50
C VAL A 222 -17.24 5.49 -3.10
N ASN A 223 -17.14 4.19 -2.79
CA ASN A 223 -16.73 3.71 -1.48
C ASN A 223 -15.28 4.10 -1.16
N ALA A 224 -14.36 3.92 -2.11
CA ALA A 224 -12.95 4.24 -1.93
C ALA A 224 -12.69 5.75 -1.76
N SER A 225 -13.56 6.61 -2.33
CA SER A 225 -13.47 8.07 -2.14
C SER A 225 -13.54 8.52 -0.67
N ALA A 226 -14.10 7.68 0.22
CA ALA A 226 -14.14 7.96 1.65
C ALA A 226 -12.75 7.91 2.31
N PHE A 227 -11.78 7.28 1.66
CA PHE A 227 -10.41 7.11 2.15
C PHE A 227 -9.43 8.13 1.58
N VAL A 228 -9.86 8.99 0.66
CA VAL A 228 -9.05 10.07 0.08
C VAL A 228 -9.01 11.26 1.03
N GLY A 229 -7.81 11.77 1.31
CA GLY A 229 -7.58 12.95 2.14
C GLY A 229 -8.02 14.25 1.44
N GLN A 230 -8.49 15.22 2.22
CA GLN A 230 -8.92 16.54 1.69
C GLN A 230 -7.75 17.41 1.19
N GLU A 231 -6.53 17.05 1.56
CA GLU A 231 -5.29 17.71 1.12
C GLU A 231 -4.89 17.35 -0.31
N HIS A 232 -5.45 16.28 -0.89
CA HIS A 232 -5.13 15.77 -2.21
C HIS A 232 -5.93 16.45 -3.32
N TYR A 233 -5.52 16.25 -4.56
CA TYR A 233 -6.13 16.80 -5.77
C TYR A 233 -6.56 15.65 -6.67
N ILE A 234 -7.84 15.56 -6.99
CA ILE A 234 -8.43 14.42 -7.70
C ILE A 234 -9.14 14.86 -8.97
N GLY A 235 -8.90 14.13 -10.06
CA GLY A 235 -9.62 14.22 -11.33
C GLY A 235 -10.19 12.88 -11.76
N LEU A 236 -11.12 12.91 -12.71
CA LEU A 236 -11.77 11.73 -13.28
C LEU A 236 -11.84 11.84 -14.81
N ILE A 237 -11.43 10.78 -15.48
CA ILE A 237 -11.59 10.56 -16.92
C ILE A 237 -12.42 9.30 -17.11
N SER A 238 -13.34 9.31 -18.06
CA SER A 238 -13.91 8.08 -18.61
C SER A 238 -13.48 7.92 -20.08
N TYR A 239 -13.41 6.69 -20.54
CA TYR A 239 -13.04 6.44 -21.93
C TYR A 239 -13.76 5.21 -22.51
N SER A 240 -14.03 5.31 -23.82
CA SER A 240 -14.43 4.23 -24.70
C SER A 240 -13.73 4.43 -26.05
N ASN A 241 -14.43 4.74 -27.15
CA ASN A 241 -13.83 5.25 -28.40
C ASN A 241 -13.18 6.62 -28.20
N ASN A 242 -13.75 7.43 -27.32
CA ASN A 242 -13.32 8.79 -27.02
C ASN A 242 -12.97 8.91 -25.53
N VAL A 243 -12.10 9.87 -25.23
CA VAL A 243 -11.71 10.22 -23.87
C VAL A 243 -12.52 11.44 -23.42
N THR A 244 -13.17 11.32 -22.25
CA THR A 244 -13.96 12.40 -21.65
C THR A 244 -13.38 12.77 -20.29
N ILE A 245 -13.06 14.06 -20.11
CA ILE A 245 -12.68 14.59 -18.80
C ILE A 245 -13.97 14.89 -18.03
N ASN A 246 -14.39 13.96 -17.17
CA ASN A 246 -15.60 14.10 -16.34
C ASN A 246 -15.40 15.12 -15.22
N LEU A 247 -14.20 15.12 -14.62
CA LEU A 247 -13.87 15.98 -13.51
C LEU A 247 -12.43 16.51 -13.62
N PRO A 248 -12.20 17.82 -13.72
CA PRO A 248 -10.87 18.41 -13.67
C PRO A 248 -10.20 18.14 -12.32
N ILE A 249 -8.85 18.12 -12.30
CA ILE A 249 -8.10 17.93 -11.06
C ILE A 249 -8.25 19.16 -10.17
N GLN A 250 -8.92 19.01 -9.04
CA GLN A 250 -9.09 20.04 -8.02
C GLN A 250 -8.89 19.45 -6.63
N LYS A 251 -8.72 20.33 -5.63
CA LYS A 251 -8.59 19.93 -4.22
C LYS A 251 -9.80 19.11 -3.80
N PHE A 252 -9.57 17.94 -3.18
CA PHE A 252 -10.62 16.97 -2.86
C PHE A 252 -11.38 17.35 -1.57
N ASP A 253 -11.89 18.58 -1.54
CA ASP A 253 -12.78 19.03 -0.49
C ASP A 253 -14.17 18.37 -0.59
N ALA A 254 -15.09 18.75 0.28
CA ALA A 254 -16.43 18.17 0.32
C ALA A 254 -17.21 18.37 -1.01
N MET A 255 -16.98 19.51 -1.69
CA MET A 255 -17.62 19.83 -2.96
C MET A 255 -17.07 18.96 -4.09
N GLN A 256 -15.75 18.92 -4.25
CA GLN A 256 -15.10 18.09 -5.27
C GLN A 256 -15.40 16.60 -5.07
N LYS A 257 -15.45 16.14 -3.82
CA LYS A 257 -15.86 14.77 -3.48
C LYS A 257 -17.31 14.49 -3.90
N ALA A 258 -18.24 15.42 -3.66
CA ALA A 258 -19.63 15.27 -4.09
C ALA A 258 -19.74 15.21 -5.62
N HIS A 259 -19.01 16.07 -6.34
CA HIS A 259 -18.94 16.05 -7.80
C HIS A 259 -18.33 14.73 -8.30
N PHE A 260 -17.22 14.27 -7.72
CA PHE A 260 -16.61 12.98 -8.06
C PHE A 260 -17.61 11.83 -7.92
N CYS A 261 -18.30 11.73 -6.79
CA CYS A 261 -19.32 10.70 -6.60
C CYS A 261 -20.49 10.82 -7.56
N GLY A 262 -20.88 12.04 -7.95
CA GLY A 262 -21.93 12.30 -8.94
C GLY A 262 -21.51 11.83 -10.33
N GLU A 263 -20.32 12.25 -10.79
CA GLU A 263 -19.76 11.86 -12.09
C GLU A 263 -19.54 10.34 -12.19
N VAL A 264 -18.99 9.70 -11.13
CA VAL A 264 -18.83 8.24 -11.09
C VAL A 264 -20.17 7.52 -11.25
N LYS A 265 -21.23 7.99 -10.60
CA LYS A 265 -22.57 7.38 -10.70
C LYS A 265 -23.19 7.57 -12.07
N SER A 266 -22.83 8.63 -12.80
CA SER A 266 -23.36 8.95 -14.14
C SER A 266 -22.63 8.24 -15.28
N LEU A 267 -21.48 7.57 -15.01
CA LEU A 267 -20.76 6.82 -16.04
C LEU A 267 -21.72 5.85 -16.75
N SER A 268 -21.62 5.73 -18.04
CA SER A 268 -22.43 4.79 -18.84
C SER A 268 -21.58 4.13 -19.92
N GLU A 269 -21.84 2.85 -20.14
CA GLU A 269 -21.09 2.04 -21.09
C GLU A 269 -21.44 2.35 -22.55
N SER A 270 -20.41 2.36 -23.41
CA SER A 270 -20.55 2.42 -24.87
C SER A 270 -19.23 2.19 -25.58
N GLY A 271 -19.28 1.67 -26.81
CA GLY A 271 -18.17 1.71 -27.77
C GLY A 271 -17.00 0.79 -27.49
N SER A 272 -15.84 1.12 -28.04
CA SER A 272 -14.57 0.39 -28.02
C SER A 272 -13.70 0.81 -26.83
N THR A 273 -12.41 0.39 -26.81
CA THR A 273 -11.52 0.55 -25.65
C THR A 273 -10.22 1.24 -26.06
N ALA A 274 -10.13 2.58 -25.90
CA ALA A 274 -8.97 3.42 -26.23
C ALA A 274 -8.16 3.77 -24.96
N THR A 275 -7.67 2.76 -24.25
CA THR A 275 -7.02 2.89 -22.93
C THR A 275 -5.81 3.84 -22.95
N TYR A 276 -4.93 3.71 -23.95
CA TYR A 276 -3.68 4.46 -23.94
C TYR A 276 -3.84 5.92 -24.35
N ASP A 277 -4.91 6.25 -25.08
CA ASP A 277 -5.28 7.64 -25.34
C ASP A 277 -5.72 8.32 -24.04
N ALA A 278 -6.53 7.61 -23.21
CA ALA A 278 -6.93 8.10 -21.90
C ALA A 278 -5.74 8.26 -20.94
N VAL A 279 -4.76 7.35 -20.98
CA VAL A 279 -3.51 7.47 -20.20
C VAL A 279 -2.76 8.74 -20.58
N LEU A 280 -2.60 9.05 -21.88
CA LEU A 280 -1.93 10.27 -22.33
C LEU A 280 -2.67 11.54 -21.87
N VAL A 281 -4.01 11.55 -21.94
CA VAL A 281 -4.82 12.67 -21.45
C VAL A 281 -4.65 12.84 -19.94
N GLY A 282 -4.67 11.76 -19.18
CA GLY A 282 -4.47 11.78 -17.73
C GLY A 282 -3.09 12.28 -17.32
N LEU A 283 -2.04 11.86 -18.02
CA LEU A 283 -0.67 12.34 -17.81
C LEU A 283 -0.55 13.83 -18.12
N HIS A 284 -1.18 14.30 -19.20
CA HIS A 284 -1.20 15.72 -19.55
C HIS A 284 -1.92 16.55 -18.47
N MET A 285 -3.08 16.11 -18.02
CA MET A 285 -3.84 16.77 -16.92
C MET A 285 -2.98 16.90 -15.65
N LEU A 286 -2.25 15.84 -15.28
CA LEU A 286 -1.35 15.87 -14.11
C LEU A 286 -0.22 16.89 -14.30
N GLN A 287 0.43 16.92 -15.48
CA GLN A 287 1.49 17.88 -15.76
C GLN A 287 1.02 19.34 -15.67
N GLU A 288 -0.13 19.66 -16.26
CA GLU A 288 -0.70 21.01 -16.19
C GLU A 288 -1.08 21.38 -14.76
N LYS A 289 -1.73 20.46 -14.01
CA LYS A 289 -2.09 20.74 -12.62
C LYS A 289 -0.85 20.97 -11.73
N ILE A 290 0.21 20.17 -11.89
CA ILE A 290 1.45 20.36 -11.12
C ILE A 290 2.10 21.70 -11.43
N LYS A 291 2.10 22.15 -12.70
CA LYS A 291 2.58 23.49 -13.07
C LYS A 291 1.79 24.59 -12.38
N ASP A 292 0.46 24.44 -12.31
CA ASP A 292 -0.39 25.45 -11.66
C ASP A 292 -0.18 25.46 -10.15
N LEU A 293 -0.09 24.29 -9.51
CA LEU A 293 0.19 24.18 -8.07
C LEU A 293 1.54 24.79 -7.70
N LYS A 294 2.56 24.63 -8.55
CA LYS A 294 3.85 25.33 -8.37
C LYS A 294 3.73 26.85 -8.40
N LYS A 295 2.88 27.40 -9.27
CA LYS A 295 2.60 28.86 -9.31
C LYS A 295 1.90 29.31 -8.01
N GLU A 296 1.12 28.42 -7.39
CA GLU A 296 0.44 28.64 -6.11
C GLU A 296 1.39 28.46 -4.90
N GLY A 297 2.67 28.11 -5.11
CA GLY A 297 3.66 27.86 -4.06
C GLY A 297 3.63 26.46 -3.48
N ILE A 298 3.00 25.51 -4.16
CA ILE A 298 2.96 24.07 -3.78
C ILE A 298 3.92 23.32 -4.71
N ASP A 299 5.21 23.31 -4.33
CA ASP A 299 6.28 22.82 -5.22
C ASP A 299 6.42 21.30 -5.26
N ASP A 300 6.00 20.60 -4.21
CA ASP A 300 6.26 19.18 -4.05
C ASP A 300 4.94 18.39 -3.98
N VAL A 301 4.48 17.93 -5.14
CA VAL A 301 3.23 17.20 -5.33
C VAL A 301 3.54 15.82 -5.92
N LYS A 302 3.03 14.74 -5.32
CA LYS A 302 3.17 13.38 -5.84
C LYS A 302 2.11 13.13 -6.93
N PRO A 303 2.49 12.94 -8.23
CA PRO A 303 1.53 12.56 -9.26
C PRO A 303 1.21 11.08 -9.20
N LEU A 304 -0.06 10.70 -9.45
CA LEU A 304 -0.50 9.31 -9.58
C LEU A 304 -1.55 9.16 -10.69
N LEU A 305 -1.55 8.01 -11.35
CA LEU A 305 -2.55 7.63 -12.32
C LEU A 305 -3.15 6.27 -11.95
N PHE A 306 -4.47 6.15 -11.95
CA PHE A 306 -5.19 4.91 -11.73
C PHE A 306 -5.99 4.54 -12.98
N VAL A 307 -5.70 3.40 -13.59
CA VAL A 307 -6.40 2.88 -14.77
C VAL A 307 -7.23 1.68 -14.36
N LEU A 308 -8.54 1.78 -14.56
CA LEU A 308 -9.53 0.76 -14.20
C LEU A 308 -10.18 0.26 -15.50
N SER A 309 -9.97 -1.01 -15.84
CA SER A 309 -10.45 -1.62 -17.09
C SER A 309 -10.76 -3.11 -16.91
N ASP A 310 -11.65 -3.65 -17.74
CA ASP A 310 -11.99 -5.09 -17.78
C ASP A 310 -11.44 -5.77 -19.04
N GLY A 311 -10.80 -5.04 -19.95
CA GLY A 311 -10.49 -5.58 -21.26
C GLY A 311 -9.22 -5.08 -21.92
N LYS A 312 -8.95 -5.73 -23.06
CA LYS A 312 -7.88 -5.37 -23.97
C LYS A 312 -8.24 -4.13 -24.75
N GLN A 313 -7.27 -3.24 -24.86
CA GLN A 313 -7.34 -2.12 -25.79
C GLN A 313 -7.54 -2.66 -27.23
N ASN A 314 -8.47 -2.04 -27.95
CA ASN A 314 -8.78 -2.37 -29.33
C ASN A 314 -8.86 -1.14 -30.25
N GLU A 315 -8.64 0.06 -29.73
CA GLU A 315 -8.66 1.31 -30.45
C GLU A 315 -7.61 2.30 -29.92
N GLY A 316 -7.19 3.27 -30.71
CA GLY A 316 -6.23 4.33 -30.35
C GLY A 316 -4.76 3.88 -30.41
N TYR A 317 -3.91 4.54 -29.63
CA TYR A 317 -2.47 4.27 -29.59
C TYR A 317 -2.17 2.92 -28.93
N SER A 318 -1.11 2.25 -29.38
CA SER A 318 -0.61 1.03 -28.71
C SER A 318 0.27 1.36 -27.51
N LEU A 319 0.41 0.43 -26.56
CA LEU A 319 1.33 0.55 -25.42
C LEU A 319 2.76 0.87 -25.86
N ASN A 320 3.27 0.17 -26.86
CA ASN A 320 4.65 0.40 -27.35
C ASN A 320 4.88 1.82 -27.84
N ARG A 321 3.84 2.48 -28.36
CA ARG A 321 3.94 3.86 -28.85
C ARG A 321 3.99 4.87 -27.72
N ILE A 322 3.27 4.64 -26.62
CA ILE A 322 3.22 5.55 -25.47
C ILE A 322 4.28 5.24 -24.41
N ALA A 323 4.83 4.03 -24.39
CA ALA A 323 5.79 3.60 -23.36
C ALA A 323 6.99 4.56 -23.17
N PRO A 324 7.63 5.13 -24.21
CA PRO A 324 8.69 6.11 -24.01
C PRO A 324 8.23 7.39 -23.30
N ILE A 325 6.98 7.83 -23.55
CA ILE A 325 6.39 9.01 -22.90
C ILE A 325 6.13 8.70 -21.43
N VAL A 326 5.51 7.55 -21.15
CA VAL A 326 5.23 7.08 -19.78
C VAL A 326 6.52 6.97 -18.97
N ALA A 327 7.54 6.31 -19.52
CA ALA A 327 8.84 6.17 -18.88
C ALA A 327 9.52 7.52 -18.62
N GLY A 328 9.45 8.45 -19.60
CA GLY A 328 10.06 9.77 -19.48
C GLY A 328 9.39 10.68 -18.44
N LEU A 329 8.10 10.51 -18.19
CA LEU A 329 7.33 11.30 -17.23
C LEU A 329 7.45 10.77 -15.81
N GLN A 330 7.85 9.53 -15.62
CA GLN A 330 8.04 8.87 -14.31
C GLN A 330 6.83 8.96 -13.37
N VAL A 331 5.61 9.10 -13.91
CA VAL A 331 4.37 9.10 -13.13
C VAL A 331 4.01 7.65 -12.82
N PRO A 332 3.84 7.26 -11.55
CA PRO A 332 3.37 5.94 -11.18
C PRO A 332 1.95 5.69 -11.73
N ILE A 333 1.77 4.58 -12.44
CA ILE A 333 0.50 4.18 -13.06
C ILE A 333 0.05 2.86 -12.45
N TYR A 334 -0.99 2.91 -11.62
CA TYR A 334 -1.63 1.72 -11.06
C TYR A 334 -2.70 1.23 -12.02
N THR A 335 -2.64 -0.03 -12.39
CA THR A 335 -3.65 -0.68 -13.22
C THR A 335 -4.49 -1.64 -12.39
N ILE A 336 -5.80 -1.59 -12.55
CA ILE A 336 -6.76 -2.42 -11.84
C ILE A 336 -7.65 -3.10 -12.88
N SER A 337 -7.54 -4.42 -12.95
CA SER A 337 -8.33 -5.23 -13.89
C SER A 337 -9.51 -5.90 -13.20
N TYR A 338 -10.66 -5.83 -13.86
CA TYR A 338 -11.95 -6.38 -13.40
C TYR A 338 -12.21 -7.82 -13.86
N ASN A 339 -11.37 -8.40 -14.73
CA ASN A 339 -11.56 -9.75 -15.26
C ASN A 339 -10.35 -10.65 -15.03
N TYR A 340 -10.61 -11.88 -14.55
CA TYR A 340 -9.60 -12.92 -14.31
C TYR A 340 -9.02 -13.57 -15.58
N ASN A 341 -9.30 -13.06 -16.76
CA ASN A 341 -8.80 -13.66 -17.99
C ASN A 341 -7.39 -13.16 -18.33
N ASP A 342 -6.58 -14.01 -18.97
CA ASP A 342 -5.17 -13.81 -19.40
C ASP A 342 -4.88 -12.55 -20.25
N SER A 343 -5.86 -11.63 -20.34
CA SER A 343 -5.79 -10.40 -21.13
C SER A 343 -5.04 -9.24 -20.50
N ASP A 344 -4.59 -9.39 -19.25
CA ASP A 344 -4.03 -8.29 -18.44
C ASP A 344 -2.54 -8.02 -18.64
N GLU A 345 -1.88 -8.74 -19.55
CA GLU A 345 -0.44 -8.59 -19.73
C GLU A 345 -0.06 -7.16 -20.16
N GLU A 346 -0.85 -6.49 -20.99
CA GLU A 346 -0.57 -5.12 -21.42
C GLU A 346 -0.79 -4.10 -20.30
N LEU A 347 -1.86 -4.24 -19.49
CA LEU A 347 -2.08 -3.40 -18.31
C LEU A 347 -0.98 -3.60 -17.27
N ARG A 348 -0.58 -4.86 -17.04
CA ARG A 348 0.55 -5.17 -16.17
C ARG A 348 1.85 -4.53 -16.68
N ARG A 349 2.16 -4.64 -17.97
CA ARG A 349 3.32 -3.99 -18.58
C ARG A 349 3.27 -2.47 -18.46
N LEU A 350 2.08 -1.86 -18.57
CA LEU A 350 1.92 -0.41 -18.39
C LEU A 350 2.33 0.02 -16.97
N SER A 351 1.86 -0.69 -15.94
CA SER A 351 2.23 -0.37 -14.55
C SER A 351 3.71 -0.64 -14.27
N GLU A 352 4.29 -1.69 -14.85
CA GLU A 352 5.69 -2.05 -14.66
C GLU A 352 6.70 -1.04 -15.27
N ILE A 353 6.28 -0.21 -16.22
CA ILE A 353 7.16 0.82 -16.83
C ILE A 353 7.78 1.73 -15.76
N ASN A 354 7.00 2.14 -14.76
CA ASN A 354 7.44 2.99 -13.66
C ASN A 354 7.45 2.23 -12.32
N GLU A 355 7.74 0.92 -12.35
CA GLU A 355 7.98 0.04 -11.19
C GLU A 355 6.79 -0.09 -10.21
N VAL A 356 5.57 0.05 -10.72
CA VAL A 356 4.34 -0.05 -9.93
C VAL A 356 3.65 -1.40 -10.13
N SER A 357 2.73 -1.75 -9.25
CA SER A 357 2.00 -3.02 -9.29
C SER A 357 0.71 -2.92 -10.10
N SER A 358 0.44 -3.95 -10.91
CA SER A 358 -0.91 -4.23 -11.41
C SER A 358 -1.70 -5.02 -10.37
N LEU A 359 -2.96 -4.69 -10.20
CA LEU A 359 -3.90 -5.40 -9.32
C LEU A 359 -4.95 -6.08 -10.20
N THR A 360 -5.20 -7.35 -9.93
CA THR A 360 -6.32 -8.09 -10.54
C THR A 360 -7.33 -8.39 -9.44
N ALA A 361 -8.58 -8.03 -9.65
CA ALA A 361 -9.63 -8.18 -8.65
C ALA A 361 -10.87 -8.87 -9.23
N SER A 362 -11.48 -9.78 -8.47
CA SER A 362 -12.86 -10.19 -8.72
C SER A 362 -13.82 -9.07 -8.34
N ASN A 363 -15.05 -9.11 -8.87
CA ASN A 363 -16.09 -8.12 -8.55
C ASN A 363 -16.34 -8.00 -7.03
N ASP A 364 -16.19 -9.09 -6.27
CA ASP A 364 -16.41 -9.11 -4.82
C ASP A 364 -15.22 -8.53 -4.03
N ASP A 365 -14.00 -8.55 -4.59
CA ASP A 365 -12.78 -8.13 -3.89
C ASP A 365 -12.30 -6.72 -4.30
N ILE A 366 -12.77 -6.18 -5.40
CA ILE A 366 -12.32 -4.89 -5.96
C ILE A 366 -12.44 -3.74 -4.95
N ILE A 367 -13.51 -3.72 -4.16
CA ILE A 367 -13.74 -2.67 -3.14
C ILE A 367 -12.61 -2.71 -2.10
N ASN A 368 -12.24 -3.91 -1.64
CA ASN A 368 -11.18 -4.07 -0.66
C ASN A 368 -9.81 -3.72 -1.24
N GLN A 369 -9.55 -4.10 -2.46
CA GLN A 369 -8.28 -3.79 -3.14
C GLN A 369 -8.13 -2.28 -3.40
N LEU A 370 -9.16 -1.60 -3.92
CA LEU A 370 -9.15 -0.15 -4.09
C LEU A 370 -9.03 0.59 -2.75
N ARG A 371 -9.79 0.16 -1.74
CA ARG A 371 -9.68 0.71 -0.39
C ARG A 371 -8.26 0.62 0.14
N SER A 372 -7.63 -0.53 -0.04
CA SER A 372 -6.28 -0.76 0.41
C SER A 372 -5.28 0.08 -0.38
N LEU A 373 -5.41 0.14 -1.71
CA LEU A 373 -4.56 0.96 -2.57
C LEU A 373 -4.69 2.45 -2.22
N PHE A 374 -5.89 2.96 -2.02
CA PHE A 374 -6.10 4.36 -1.64
C PHE A 374 -5.58 4.68 -0.24
N ASN A 375 -5.64 3.73 0.69
CA ASN A 375 -5.01 3.91 1.99
C ASN A 375 -3.47 3.99 1.89
N VAL A 376 -2.87 3.34 0.89
CA VAL A 376 -1.42 3.41 0.64
C VAL A 376 -1.07 4.68 -0.10
N GLU A 377 -1.80 5.04 -1.14
CA GLU A 377 -1.39 6.05 -2.11
C GLU A 377 -2.04 7.41 -1.86
N LEU A 378 -3.28 7.43 -1.37
CA LEU A 378 -4.10 8.59 -1.08
C LEU A 378 -4.48 8.67 0.40
#